data_e72ed0c0cf0aad757172c6795c9d00bb
#
_entry.id   e72ed0c0cf0aad757172c6795c9d00bb
#
_cell.length_a   1.000
_cell.length_b   1.000
_cell.length_c   1.000
_cell.angle_alpha   90.00
_cell.angle_beta   90.00
_cell.angle_gamma   90.00
#
_symmetry.space_group_name_H-M   'P 1'
#
loop_
_entity.id
_entity.type
_entity.pdbx_description
1 polymer ?
#
loop_
_entity_poly.entity_id
_entity_poly.type
_entity_poly.pdbx_seq_one_letter_code
_entity_poly.pdbx_strand_id
1 'polypeptide(L)'
;MDLMLEDIGKLPRVAATITKAKCVTVFLYAHTRVLNLMRKFLSRDLVRCGVTRFATAYLNLKSLLENKKELQRLFRDDELNELGYLKSAKGKKANMIVKSETFWKGVETAVNFFEPLAVVLRRMDSDVPAMGFLYGYLVQAKIEISRSFNHDSTKFQEVFHIIDKRRESKLKTPLHRAGYYLNSFYYYQNKLAMEENETFRDAVVTCITKLVPEEETQDKIIEEL
;
A
#
# COMPACT_ATOMS: atom_id res chain seq x y z
N MET A 1 -0.78 -9.87 2.33
CA MET A 1 -0.60 -8.45 1.89
C MET A 1 -1.54 -8.08 0.75
N ASP A 2 -1.59 -8.82 -0.35
CA ASP A 2 -2.47 -8.51 -1.50
C ASP A 2 -3.95 -8.33 -1.10
N LEU A 3 -4.46 -9.17 -0.19
CA LEU A 3 -5.83 -9.06 0.32
C LEU A 3 -6.08 -7.75 1.12
N MET A 4 -5.07 -7.21 1.79
CA MET A 4 -5.20 -5.89 2.46
C MET A 4 -5.34 -4.78 1.43
N LEU A 5 -4.49 -4.79 0.39
CA LEU A 5 -4.57 -3.82 -0.71
C LEU A 5 -5.91 -3.93 -1.45
N GLU A 6 -6.40 -5.17 -1.63
CA GLU A 6 -7.70 -5.42 -2.25
C GLU A 6 -8.86 -4.83 -1.45
N ASP A 7 -8.90 -5.06 -0.15
CA ASP A 7 -9.98 -4.56 0.71
C ASP A 7 -9.96 -3.03 0.79
N ILE A 8 -8.77 -2.42 0.93
CA ILE A 8 -8.61 -0.96 0.88
C ILE A 8 -9.06 -0.41 -0.47
N GLY A 9 -8.73 -1.11 -1.57
CA GLY A 9 -9.17 -0.74 -2.92
C GLY A 9 -10.68 -0.80 -3.13
N LYS A 10 -11.40 -1.59 -2.33
CA LYS A 10 -12.88 -1.69 -2.34
C LYS A 10 -13.58 -0.59 -1.54
N LEU A 11 -12.86 0.16 -0.71
CA LEU A 11 -13.45 1.29 -0.01
C LEU A 11 -14.07 2.27 -1.01
N PRO A 12 -15.32 2.74 -0.82
CA PRO A 12 -16.07 3.48 -1.84
C PRO A 12 -15.32 4.68 -2.43
N ARG A 13 -14.64 5.44 -1.57
CA ARG A 13 -13.85 6.62 -1.98
C ARG A 13 -12.61 6.22 -2.80
N VAL A 14 -11.92 5.15 -2.39
CA VAL A 14 -10.73 4.65 -3.08
C VAL A 14 -11.12 4.01 -4.41
N ALA A 15 -12.16 3.17 -4.44
CA ALA A 15 -12.67 2.52 -5.64
C ALA A 15 -13.11 3.54 -6.70
N ALA A 16 -13.82 4.61 -6.29
CA ALA A 16 -14.21 5.69 -7.18
C ALA A 16 -12.98 6.41 -7.77
N THR A 17 -11.94 6.63 -6.97
CA THR A 17 -10.68 7.25 -7.42
C THR A 17 -9.94 6.36 -8.41
N ILE A 18 -9.82 5.06 -8.14
CA ILE A 18 -9.21 4.07 -9.05
C ILE A 18 -9.97 4.02 -10.38
N THR A 19 -11.30 4.04 -10.35
CA THR A 19 -12.14 4.05 -11.55
C THR A 19 -11.90 5.29 -12.40
N LYS A 20 -11.80 6.48 -11.77
CA LYS A 20 -11.47 7.74 -12.46
C LYS A 20 -10.05 7.70 -13.05
N ALA A 21 -9.06 7.20 -12.29
CA ALA A 21 -7.68 7.03 -12.75
C ALA A 21 -7.61 6.13 -13.99
N LYS A 22 -8.31 4.99 -13.97
CA LYS A 22 -8.44 4.10 -15.15
C LYS A 22 -9.02 4.82 -16.35
N CYS A 23 -10.07 5.64 -16.18
CA CYS A 23 -10.66 6.42 -17.28
C CYS A 23 -9.62 7.34 -17.96
N VAL A 24 -8.80 8.05 -17.17
CA VAL A 24 -7.74 8.92 -17.69
C VAL A 24 -6.69 8.10 -18.44
N THR A 25 -6.17 7.05 -17.83
CA THR A 25 -5.12 6.20 -18.43
C THR A 25 -5.62 5.53 -19.71
N VAL A 26 -6.83 4.96 -19.70
CA VAL A 26 -7.43 4.35 -20.90
C VAL A 26 -7.59 5.37 -22.03
N PHE A 27 -8.02 6.59 -21.73
CA PHE A 27 -8.14 7.64 -22.75
C PHE A 27 -6.78 7.97 -23.38
N LEU A 28 -5.74 8.17 -22.56
CA LEU A 28 -4.40 8.53 -23.04
C LEU A 28 -3.78 7.44 -23.93
N TYR A 29 -4.06 6.17 -23.67
CA TYR A 29 -3.54 5.04 -24.42
C TYR A 29 -4.44 4.59 -25.58
N ALA A 30 -5.67 5.12 -25.69
CA ALA A 30 -6.62 4.70 -26.73
C ALA A 30 -6.26 5.14 -28.15
N HIS A 31 -5.47 6.21 -28.28
CA HIS A 31 -5.15 6.82 -29.57
C HIS A 31 -3.65 7.13 -29.67
N THR A 32 -2.98 6.61 -30.69
CA THR A 32 -1.54 6.77 -30.90
C THR A 32 -1.11 8.24 -30.91
N ARG A 33 -1.90 9.14 -31.51
CA ARG A 33 -1.58 10.58 -31.52
C ARG A 33 -1.61 11.19 -30.12
N VAL A 34 -2.61 10.84 -29.30
CA VAL A 34 -2.69 11.30 -27.89
C VAL A 34 -1.54 10.73 -27.06
N LEU A 35 -1.20 9.46 -27.28
CA LEU A 35 -0.07 8.81 -26.60
C LEU A 35 1.27 9.48 -26.97
N ASN A 36 1.48 9.78 -28.26
CA ASN A 36 2.70 10.45 -28.70
C ASN A 36 2.79 11.87 -28.13
N LEU A 37 1.66 12.59 -28.07
CA LEU A 37 1.62 13.91 -27.43
C LEU A 37 1.91 13.80 -25.93
N MET A 38 1.30 12.86 -25.22
CA MET A 38 1.59 12.61 -23.81
C MET A 38 3.09 12.40 -23.55
N ARG A 39 3.78 11.66 -24.42
CA ARG A 39 5.22 11.40 -24.32
C ARG A 39 6.10 12.64 -24.54
N LYS A 40 5.57 13.72 -25.14
CA LYS A 40 6.26 15.03 -25.20
C LYS A 40 6.26 15.73 -23.83
N PHE A 41 5.23 15.50 -23.00
CA PHE A 41 5.07 16.11 -21.69
C PHE A 41 5.64 15.29 -20.53
N LEU A 42 5.54 13.96 -20.63
CA LEU A 42 5.98 13.03 -19.60
C LEU A 42 7.34 12.40 -19.95
N SER A 43 8.22 12.36 -18.97
CA SER A 43 9.54 11.70 -19.11
C SER A 43 9.45 10.17 -19.17
N ARG A 44 8.36 9.59 -18.67
CA ARG A 44 8.09 8.15 -18.65
C ARG A 44 6.62 7.87 -18.92
N ASP A 45 6.35 6.74 -19.55
CA ASP A 45 4.97 6.27 -19.75
C ASP A 45 4.27 6.03 -18.41
N LEU A 46 2.96 6.33 -18.37
CA LEU A 46 2.16 6.05 -17.19
C LEU A 46 1.97 4.54 -16.99
N VAL A 47 2.01 4.08 -15.75
CA VAL A 47 1.72 2.69 -15.44
C VAL A 47 0.24 2.40 -15.69
N ARG A 48 -0.06 1.40 -16.54
CA ARG A 48 -1.43 1.00 -16.80
C ARG A 48 -1.92 0.07 -15.69
N CYS A 49 -3.17 0.27 -15.27
CA CYS A 49 -3.80 -0.59 -14.29
C CYS A 49 -4.08 -1.98 -14.90
N GLY A 50 -3.48 -3.03 -14.36
CA GLY A 50 -3.78 -4.42 -14.73
C GLY A 50 -5.13 -4.90 -14.20
N VAL A 51 -5.60 -6.02 -14.74
CA VAL A 51 -6.94 -6.57 -14.41
C VAL A 51 -6.94 -7.31 -13.07
N THR A 52 -5.80 -7.86 -12.64
CA THR A 52 -5.75 -8.93 -11.62
C THR A 52 -4.96 -8.60 -10.34
N ARG A 53 -4.27 -7.48 -10.25
CA ARG A 53 -3.45 -7.15 -9.05
C ARG A 53 -3.71 -5.74 -8.56
N PHE A 54 -4.14 -5.58 -7.31
CA PHE A 54 -4.33 -4.27 -6.68
C PHE A 54 -3.03 -3.46 -6.57
N ALA A 55 -1.88 -4.13 -6.50
CA ALA A 55 -0.57 -3.49 -6.62
C ALA A 55 -0.43 -2.65 -7.90
N THR A 56 -1.04 -3.09 -9.03
CA THR A 56 -1.03 -2.30 -10.27
C THR A 56 -1.94 -1.07 -10.21
N ALA A 57 -3.03 -1.10 -9.43
CA ALA A 57 -3.87 0.06 -9.20
C ALA A 57 -3.10 1.15 -8.41
N TYR A 58 -2.36 0.75 -7.37
CA TYR A 58 -1.46 1.64 -6.65
C TYR A 58 -0.41 2.25 -7.57
N LEU A 59 0.29 1.44 -8.36
CA LEU A 59 1.33 1.93 -9.27
C LEU A 59 0.76 2.91 -10.32
N ASN A 60 -0.47 2.67 -10.81
CA ASN A 60 -1.15 3.60 -11.70
C ASN A 60 -1.45 4.94 -11.00
N LEU A 61 -2.03 4.90 -9.78
CA LEU A 61 -2.31 6.11 -9.00
C LEU A 61 -1.03 6.89 -8.68
N LYS A 62 0.04 6.21 -8.29
CA LYS A 62 1.35 6.82 -8.01
C LYS A 62 1.91 7.48 -9.25
N SER A 63 1.90 6.78 -10.38
CA SER A 63 2.38 7.31 -11.66
C SER A 63 1.59 8.55 -12.11
N LEU A 64 0.26 8.58 -11.90
CA LEU A 64 -0.55 9.76 -12.17
C LEU A 64 -0.19 10.91 -11.23
N LEU A 65 -0.01 10.64 -9.94
CA LEU A 65 0.33 11.66 -8.94
C LEU A 65 1.67 12.32 -9.21
N GLU A 66 2.69 11.52 -9.52
CA GLU A 66 4.03 11.99 -9.88
C GLU A 66 4.04 12.88 -11.12
N ASN A 67 3.12 12.65 -12.05
CA ASN A 67 2.98 13.41 -13.29
C ASN A 67 1.78 14.37 -13.29
N LYS A 68 1.25 14.76 -12.11
CA LYS A 68 0.06 15.62 -11.99
C LYS A 68 0.18 16.90 -12.81
N LYS A 69 1.31 17.63 -12.67
CA LYS A 69 1.53 18.93 -13.32
C LYS A 69 1.58 18.80 -14.84
N GLU A 70 2.30 17.81 -15.31
CA GLU A 70 2.51 17.51 -16.73
C GLU A 70 1.18 17.09 -17.39
N LEU A 71 0.41 16.26 -16.72
CA LEU A 71 -0.93 15.87 -17.16
C LEU A 71 -1.89 17.07 -17.21
N GLN A 72 -1.86 17.95 -16.21
CA GLN A 72 -2.68 19.16 -16.23
C GLN A 72 -2.27 20.11 -17.36
N ARG A 73 -0.98 20.19 -17.72
CA ARG A 73 -0.50 20.96 -18.88
C ARG A 73 -0.96 20.32 -20.18
N LEU A 74 -0.76 19.00 -20.35
CA LEU A 74 -1.21 18.25 -21.51
C LEU A 74 -2.71 18.48 -21.80
N PHE A 75 -3.57 18.41 -20.78
CA PHE A 75 -5.02 18.59 -20.96
C PHE A 75 -5.46 20.06 -21.17
N ARG A 76 -4.53 21.01 -21.15
CA ARG A 76 -4.73 22.42 -21.53
C ARG A 76 -4.07 22.77 -22.86
N ASP A 77 -3.30 21.85 -23.42
CA ASP A 77 -2.52 22.05 -24.62
C ASP A 77 -3.41 22.17 -25.87
N ASP A 78 -3.07 23.11 -26.76
CA ASP A 78 -3.83 23.39 -27.97
C ASP A 78 -3.75 22.25 -28.97
N GLU A 79 -2.57 21.56 -29.07
CA GLU A 79 -2.41 20.38 -29.94
C GLU A 79 -3.38 19.27 -29.56
N LEU A 80 -3.62 19.02 -28.26
CA LEU A 80 -4.60 18.04 -27.80
C LEU A 80 -6.03 18.45 -28.16
N ASN A 81 -6.37 19.75 -28.09
CA ASN A 81 -7.67 20.27 -28.47
C ASN A 81 -7.91 20.14 -29.98
N GLU A 82 -6.92 20.46 -30.80
CA GLU A 82 -6.95 20.37 -32.28
C GLU A 82 -7.14 18.93 -32.76
N LEU A 83 -6.54 17.95 -32.07
CA LEU A 83 -6.73 16.52 -32.36
C LEU A 83 -8.21 16.08 -32.24
N GLY A 84 -9.07 16.87 -31.58
CA GLY A 84 -10.51 16.65 -31.50
C GLY A 84 -10.96 15.51 -30.55
N TYR A 85 -10.04 14.71 -30.02
CA TYR A 85 -10.38 13.58 -29.15
C TYR A 85 -11.06 13.98 -27.83
N LEU A 86 -10.80 15.20 -27.33
CA LEU A 86 -11.47 15.75 -26.15
C LEU A 86 -12.97 16.00 -26.35
N LYS A 87 -13.46 16.07 -27.60
CA LYS A 87 -14.89 16.21 -27.90
C LYS A 87 -15.67 14.91 -27.70
N SER A 88 -14.98 13.76 -27.70
CA SER A 88 -15.61 12.46 -27.43
C SER A 88 -16.08 12.34 -25.99
N ALA A 89 -17.04 11.46 -25.71
CA ALA A 89 -17.54 11.21 -24.35
C ALA A 89 -16.41 10.80 -23.37
N LYS A 90 -15.48 9.95 -23.84
CA LYS A 90 -14.31 9.52 -23.05
C LYS A 90 -13.33 10.68 -22.83
N GLY A 91 -13.08 11.50 -23.84
CA GLY A 91 -12.21 12.66 -23.73
C GLY A 91 -12.74 13.74 -22.81
N LYS A 92 -14.02 14.06 -22.93
CA LYS A 92 -14.71 15.01 -22.00
C LYS A 92 -14.60 14.53 -20.55
N LYS A 93 -14.85 13.23 -20.31
CA LYS A 93 -14.74 12.63 -18.97
C LYS A 93 -13.30 12.68 -18.44
N ALA A 94 -12.29 12.32 -19.25
CA ALA A 94 -10.88 12.39 -18.85
C ALA A 94 -10.46 13.83 -18.52
N ASN A 95 -10.85 14.81 -19.35
CA ASN A 95 -10.58 16.24 -19.14
C ASN A 95 -11.18 16.75 -17.82
N MET A 96 -12.45 16.43 -17.54
CA MET A 96 -13.08 16.79 -16.27
C MET A 96 -12.35 16.18 -15.07
N ILE A 97 -11.92 14.92 -15.17
CA ILE A 97 -11.22 14.23 -14.08
C ILE A 97 -9.87 14.91 -13.81
N VAL A 98 -9.05 15.15 -14.84
CA VAL A 98 -7.72 15.74 -14.68
C VAL A 98 -7.76 17.16 -14.15
N LYS A 99 -8.83 17.93 -14.47
CA LYS A 99 -9.05 19.27 -13.94
C LYS A 99 -9.62 19.31 -12.51
N SER A 100 -10.08 18.18 -11.98
CA SER A 100 -10.73 18.09 -10.67
C SER A 100 -9.71 18.00 -9.53
N GLU A 101 -9.62 19.01 -8.67
CA GLU A 101 -8.81 18.95 -7.46
C GLU A 101 -9.30 17.87 -6.47
N THR A 102 -10.60 17.59 -6.43
CA THR A 102 -11.16 16.49 -5.61
C THR A 102 -10.62 15.13 -6.07
N PHE A 103 -10.41 14.93 -7.38
CA PHE A 103 -9.78 13.72 -7.91
C PHE A 103 -8.34 13.59 -7.40
N TRP A 104 -7.54 14.66 -7.52
CA TRP A 104 -6.14 14.63 -7.11
C TRP A 104 -5.95 14.42 -5.61
N LYS A 105 -6.80 15.04 -4.78
CA LYS A 105 -6.84 14.76 -3.33
C LYS A 105 -7.19 13.30 -3.05
N GLY A 106 -8.12 12.73 -3.82
CA GLY A 106 -8.45 11.30 -3.72
C GLY A 106 -7.28 10.39 -4.12
N VAL A 107 -6.52 10.76 -5.17
CA VAL A 107 -5.31 10.03 -5.60
C VAL A 107 -4.26 10.07 -4.51
N GLU A 108 -3.96 11.24 -3.95
CA GLU A 108 -3.00 11.42 -2.85
C GLU A 108 -3.40 10.58 -1.62
N THR A 109 -4.67 10.66 -1.21
CA THR A 109 -5.20 9.86 -0.11
C THR A 109 -5.03 8.36 -0.35
N ALA A 110 -5.35 7.88 -1.55
CA ALA A 110 -5.21 6.46 -1.89
C ALA A 110 -3.74 6.02 -1.94
N VAL A 111 -2.85 6.84 -2.48
CA VAL A 111 -1.41 6.58 -2.48
C VAL A 111 -0.86 6.50 -1.06
N ASN A 112 -1.26 7.41 -0.16
CA ASN A 112 -0.85 7.40 1.24
C ASN A 112 -1.30 6.14 2.01
N PHE A 113 -2.40 5.50 1.60
CA PHE A 113 -2.79 4.20 2.15
C PHE A 113 -2.01 3.04 1.55
N PHE A 114 -1.80 3.06 0.24
CA PHE A 114 -1.21 1.93 -0.47
C PHE A 114 0.31 1.87 -0.35
N GLU A 115 1.00 3.00 -0.38
CA GLU A 115 2.47 3.05 -0.48
C GLU A 115 3.17 2.33 0.67
N PRO A 116 2.85 2.57 1.96
CA PRO A 116 3.49 1.86 3.06
C PRO A 116 3.29 0.35 3.00
N LEU A 117 2.08 -0.10 2.62
CA LEU A 117 1.76 -1.52 2.48
C LEU A 117 2.44 -2.16 1.26
N ALA A 118 2.56 -1.43 0.16
CA ALA A 118 3.28 -1.88 -1.03
C ALA A 118 4.79 -2.03 -0.77
N VAL A 119 5.36 -1.18 0.09
CA VAL A 119 6.76 -1.31 0.57
C VAL A 119 6.92 -2.59 1.39
N VAL A 120 5.98 -2.87 2.32
CA VAL A 120 6.00 -4.13 3.07
C VAL A 120 5.94 -5.33 2.12
N LEU A 121 4.97 -5.33 1.17
CA LEU A 121 4.84 -6.42 0.20
C LEU A 121 6.15 -6.66 -0.56
N ARG A 122 6.78 -5.61 -1.07
CA ARG A 122 8.05 -5.70 -1.81
C ARG A 122 9.19 -6.28 -0.97
N ARG A 123 9.26 -5.88 0.31
CA ARG A 123 10.27 -6.43 1.24
C ARG A 123 10.02 -7.91 1.55
N MET A 124 8.74 -8.32 1.62
CA MET A 124 8.36 -9.71 1.86
C MET A 124 8.61 -10.61 0.65
N ASP A 125 8.56 -10.05 -0.57
CA ASP A 125 8.84 -10.76 -1.82
C ASP A 125 10.36 -10.80 -2.16
N SER A 126 11.22 -10.27 -1.27
CA SER A 126 12.67 -10.32 -1.45
C SER A 126 13.28 -11.60 -0.85
N ASP A 127 14.50 -11.92 -1.23
CA ASP A 127 15.24 -13.11 -0.75
C ASP A 127 15.68 -13.02 0.73
N VAL A 128 15.34 -11.95 1.43
CA VAL A 128 15.68 -11.76 2.86
C VAL A 128 14.64 -12.50 3.73
N PRO A 129 15.09 -13.26 4.76
CA PRO A 129 14.19 -13.92 5.70
C PRO A 129 13.22 -12.93 6.34
N ALA A 130 11.95 -13.02 5.96
CA ALA A 130 10.98 -11.98 6.24
C ALA A 130 10.23 -12.17 7.57
N MET A 131 10.23 -13.39 8.15
CA MET A 131 9.41 -13.76 9.30
C MET A 131 9.64 -12.86 10.51
N GLY A 132 10.89 -12.61 10.90
CA GLY A 132 11.25 -11.77 12.05
C GLY A 132 11.03 -10.26 11.81
N PHE A 133 10.71 -9.84 10.58
CA PHE A 133 10.53 -8.44 10.23
C PHE A 133 9.07 -8.06 9.92
N LEU A 134 8.23 -9.03 9.53
CA LEU A 134 6.86 -8.76 9.07
C LEU A 134 6.03 -7.97 10.07
N TYR A 135 6.08 -8.35 11.34
CA TYR A 135 5.34 -7.64 12.39
C TYR A 135 5.77 -6.17 12.48
N GLY A 136 7.08 -5.93 12.55
CA GLY A 136 7.65 -4.58 12.60
C GLY A 136 7.34 -3.74 11.35
N TYR A 137 7.40 -4.33 10.17
CA TYR A 137 7.04 -3.63 8.93
C TYR A 137 5.57 -3.21 8.90
N LEU A 138 4.66 -4.03 9.42
CA LEU A 138 3.24 -3.67 9.51
C LEU A 138 2.99 -2.55 10.53
N VAL A 139 3.69 -2.57 11.67
CA VAL A 139 3.63 -1.48 12.66
C VAL A 139 4.14 -0.18 12.02
N GLN A 140 5.28 -0.24 11.33
CA GLN A 140 5.85 0.91 10.65
C GLN A 140 4.92 1.45 9.56
N ALA A 141 4.30 0.59 8.76
CA ALA A 141 3.34 1.01 7.74
C ALA A 141 2.13 1.75 8.35
N LYS A 142 1.61 1.30 9.50
CA LYS A 142 0.54 2.03 10.22
C LYS A 142 1.01 3.41 10.71
N ILE A 143 2.24 3.51 11.22
CA ILE A 143 2.82 4.80 11.64
C ILE A 143 2.94 5.75 10.45
N GLU A 144 3.42 5.28 9.30
CA GLU A 144 3.56 6.08 8.09
C GLU A 144 2.20 6.56 7.56
N ILE A 145 1.18 5.69 7.54
CA ILE A 145 -0.19 6.08 7.22
C ILE A 145 -0.68 7.16 8.17
N SER A 146 -0.55 6.96 9.48
CA SER A 146 -0.99 7.94 10.49
C SER A 146 -0.31 9.31 10.30
N ARG A 147 1.01 9.34 10.05
CA ARG A 147 1.77 10.57 9.77
C ARG A 147 1.28 11.29 8.52
N SER A 148 0.96 10.57 7.45
CA SER A 148 0.45 11.15 6.20
C SER A 148 -0.87 11.90 6.37
N PHE A 149 -1.60 11.62 7.44
CA PHE A 149 -2.86 12.28 7.79
C PHE A 149 -2.76 13.16 9.04
N ASN A 150 -1.55 13.55 9.45
CA ASN A 150 -1.30 14.36 10.65
C ASN A 150 -1.93 13.78 11.92
N HIS A 151 -1.93 12.45 12.04
CA HIS A 151 -2.52 11.69 13.16
C HIS A 151 -4.04 11.84 13.32
N ASP A 152 -4.75 12.37 12.32
CA ASP A 152 -6.21 12.45 12.31
C ASP A 152 -6.82 11.07 12.05
N SER A 153 -7.15 10.35 13.12
CA SER A 153 -7.65 8.98 13.08
C SER A 153 -8.93 8.82 12.24
N THR A 154 -9.76 9.85 12.14
CA THR A 154 -11.01 9.80 11.38
C THR A 154 -10.78 9.52 9.89
N LYS A 155 -9.60 9.84 9.37
CA LYS A 155 -9.24 9.66 7.97
C LYS A 155 -8.75 8.26 7.63
N PHE A 156 -8.16 7.52 8.59
CA PHE A 156 -7.51 6.24 8.34
C PHE A 156 -8.01 5.08 9.21
N GLN A 157 -8.92 5.31 10.16
CA GLN A 157 -9.43 4.28 11.08
C GLN A 157 -10.00 3.07 10.34
N GLU A 158 -10.74 3.28 9.25
CA GLU A 158 -11.31 2.21 8.43
C GLU A 158 -10.19 1.34 7.78
N VAL A 159 -9.10 1.98 7.33
CA VAL A 159 -7.93 1.29 6.78
C VAL A 159 -7.20 0.49 7.87
N PHE A 160 -7.06 1.05 9.05
CA PHE A 160 -6.47 0.34 10.19
C PHE A 160 -7.29 -0.88 10.59
N HIS A 161 -8.61 -0.75 10.61
CA HIS A 161 -9.49 -1.90 10.85
C HIS A 161 -9.28 -3.02 9.82
N ILE A 162 -9.15 -2.69 8.54
CA ILE A 162 -8.84 -3.67 7.49
C ILE A 162 -7.48 -4.34 7.74
N ILE A 163 -6.45 -3.56 8.03
CA ILE A 163 -5.10 -4.07 8.30
C ILE A 163 -5.14 -5.02 9.50
N ASP A 164 -5.77 -4.61 10.61
CA ASP A 164 -5.82 -5.39 11.84
C ASP A 164 -6.63 -6.67 11.65
N LYS A 165 -7.79 -6.60 11.01
CA LYS A 165 -8.62 -7.76 10.69
C LYS A 165 -7.85 -8.79 9.84
N ARG A 166 -7.13 -8.35 8.81
CA ARG A 166 -6.34 -9.24 7.96
C ARG A 166 -5.09 -9.78 8.66
N ARG A 167 -4.47 -8.97 9.52
CA ARG A 167 -3.39 -9.40 10.38
C ARG A 167 -3.86 -10.49 11.34
N GLU A 168 -4.97 -10.29 12.01
CA GLU A 168 -5.52 -11.25 12.98
C GLU A 168 -5.86 -12.60 12.35
N SER A 169 -6.40 -12.61 11.15
CA SER A 169 -6.84 -13.86 10.50
C SER A 169 -5.68 -14.69 9.92
N LYS A 170 -4.55 -14.09 9.54
CA LYS A 170 -3.49 -14.76 8.77
C LYS A 170 -2.08 -14.54 9.27
N LEU A 171 -1.80 -13.45 10.00
CA LEU A 171 -0.44 -13.04 10.36
C LEU A 171 -0.25 -12.89 11.88
N LYS A 172 -1.26 -13.20 12.70
CA LYS A 172 -1.19 -13.15 14.17
C LYS A 172 -0.85 -14.53 14.75
N THR A 173 -0.06 -15.33 14.03
CA THR A 173 0.43 -16.59 14.59
C THR A 173 1.48 -16.31 15.65
N PRO A 174 1.61 -17.16 16.69
CA PRO A 174 2.68 -17.06 17.68
C PRO A 174 4.06 -16.89 17.02
N LEU A 175 4.30 -17.58 15.90
CA LEU A 175 5.55 -17.54 15.16
C LEU A 175 5.96 -16.12 14.68
N HIS A 176 5.01 -15.30 14.21
CA HIS A 176 5.33 -13.93 13.79
C HIS A 176 5.68 -13.01 14.95
N ARG A 177 5.05 -13.20 16.12
CA ARG A 177 5.36 -12.43 17.33
C ARG A 177 6.67 -12.90 17.95
N ALA A 178 6.87 -14.21 18.03
CA ALA A 178 8.12 -14.81 18.50
C ALA A 178 9.30 -14.37 17.63
N GLY A 179 9.14 -14.43 16.30
CA GLY A 179 10.17 -13.97 15.38
C GLY A 179 10.47 -12.46 15.51
N TYR A 180 9.49 -11.63 15.82
CA TYR A 180 9.71 -10.20 16.10
C TYR A 180 10.43 -9.99 17.43
N TYR A 181 10.02 -10.69 18.48
CA TYR A 181 10.63 -10.61 19.81
C TYR A 181 12.09 -11.07 19.80
N LEU A 182 12.38 -12.19 19.16
CA LEU A 182 13.72 -12.76 19.04
C LEU A 182 14.61 -12.04 18.01
N ASN A 183 14.07 -11.10 17.26
CA ASN A 183 14.87 -10.32 16.33
C ASN A 183 15.63 -9.20 17.07
N SER A 184 16.95 -9.36 17.21
CA SER A 184 17.81 -8.41 17.91
C SER A 184 17.68 -6.97 17.41
N PHE A 185 17.41 -6.78 16.09
CA PHE A 185 17.19 -5.45 15.50
C PHE A 185 16.00 -4.72 16.15
N TYR A 186 14.91 -5.43 16.44
CA TYR A 186 13.72 -4.82 17.08
C TYR A 186 13.79 -4.87 18.60
N TYR A 187 14.30 -5.96 19.17
CA TYR A 187 14.34 -6.17 20.61
C TYR A 187 15.07 -5.04 21.32
N TYR A 188 16.32 -4.76 20.92
CA TYR A 188 17.10 -3.71 21.58
C TYR A 188 16.57 -2.29 21.38
N GLN A 189 15.83 -2.03 20.28
CA GLN A 189 15.19 -0.73 20.07
C GLN A 189 13.91 -0.54 20.87
N ASN A 190 13.23 -1.62 21.24
CA ASN A 190 11.90 -1.58 21.86
C ASN A 190 11.85 -2.41 23.14
N LYS A 191 13.00 -2.64 23.81
CA LYS A 191 13.14 -3.60 24.90
C LYS A 191 12.07 -3.42 25.96
N LEU A 192 11.93 -2.25 26.54
CA LEU A 192 10.95 -1.96 27.61
C LEU A 192 9.52 -2.31 27.17
N ALA A 193 9.10 -1.83 26.01
CA ALA A 193 7.74 -2.07 25.50
C ALA A 193 7.50 -3.54 25.14
N MET A 194 8.55 -4.30 24.80
CA MET A 194 8.45 -5.73 24.53
C MET A 194 8.40 -6.57 25.83
N GLU A 195 9.19 -6.21 26.83
CA GLU A 195 9.23 -6.90 28.12
C GLU A 195 7.94 -6.66 28.93
N GLU A 196 7.35 -5.46 28.87
CA GLU A 196 6.07 -5.14 29.48
C GLU A 196 4.88 -5.85 28.81
N ASN A 197 5.04 -6.35 27.60
CA ASN A 197 3.96 -6.97 26.83
C ASN A 197 4.08 -8.49 26.85
N GLU A 198 3.42 -9.12 27.83
CA GLU A 198 3.37 -10.58 28.03
C GLU A 198 3.05 -11.37 26.75
N THR A 199 2.28 -10.80 25.82
CA THR A 199 1.88 -11.49 24.58
C THR A 199 3.05 -11.87 23.66
N PHE A 200 4.20 -11.22 23.77
CA PHE A 200 5.39 -11.59 23.03
C PHE A 200 6.08 -12.82 23.67
N ARG A 201 6.23 -12.81 24.99
CA ARG A 201 6.78 -13.93 25.73
C ARG A 201 5.92 -15.19 25.57
N ASP A 202 4.60 -15.08 25.72
CA ASP A 202 3.65 -16.16 25.49
C ASP A 202 3.76 -16.74 24.07
N ALA A 203 4.00 -15.89 23.08
CA ALA A 203 4.21 -16.35 21.71
C ALA A 203 5.48 -17.18 21.55
N VAL A 204 6.57 -16.81 22.23
CA VAL A 204 7.82 -17.58 22.22
C VAL A 204 7.62 -18.92 22.92
N VAL A 205 7.05 -18.94 24.12
CA VAL A 205 6.72 -20.16 24.87
C VAL A 205 5.83 -21.08 24.02
N THR A 206 4.78 -20.55 23.39
CA THR A 206 3.90 -21.33 22.48
C THR A 206 4.70 -21.94 21.31
N CYS A 207 5.69 -21.24 20.77
CA CYS A 207 6.52 -21.78 19.72
C CYS A 207 7.43 -22.87 20.21
N ILE A 208 8.06 -22.71 21.39
CA ILE A 208 8.90 -23.72 22.02
C ILE A 208 8.10 -25.00 22.22
N THR A 209 6.95 -24.91 22.87
CA THR A 209 6.06 -26.05 23.15
C THR A 209 5.64 -26.82 21.90
N LYS A 210 5.49 -26.12 20.77
CA LYS A 210 5.08 -26.75 19.50
C LYS A 210 6.22 -27.30 18.66
N LEU A 211 7.40 -26.73 18.76
CA LEU A 211 8.53 -27.05 17.90
C LEU A 211 9.56 -27.95 18.54
N VAL A 212 9.63 -27.97 19.86
CA VAL A 212 10.57 -28.83 20.62
C VAL A 212 9.78 -30.02 21.15
N PRO A 213 10.12 -31.26 20.75
CA PRO A 213 9.37 -32.46 21.15
C PRO A 213 9.55 -32.86 22.61
N GLU A 214 10.68 -32.53 23.22
CA GLU A 214 11.08 -33.01 24.55
C GLU A 214 10.76 -31.97 25.63
N GLU A 215 9.92 -32.33 26.62
CA GLU A 215 9.52 -31.44 27.72
C GLU A 215 10.71 -30.91 28.53
N GLU A 216 11.68 -31.76 28.86
CA GLU A 216 12.89 -31.36 29.60
C GLU A 216 13.71 -30.28 28.86
N THR A 217 13.75 -30.36 27.53
CA THR A 217 14.39 -29.34 26.67
C THR A 217 13.58 -28.08 26.59
N GLN A 218 12.23 -28.18 26.56
CA GLN A 218 11.34 -27.01 26.60
C GLN A 218 11.57 -26.21 27.88
N ASP A 219 11.58 -26.86 29.03
CA ASP A 219 11.75 -26.22 30.34
C ASP A 219 13.07 -25.48 30.44
N LYS A 220 14.17 -26.11 30.00
CA LYS A 220 15.50 -25.46 29.96
C LYS A 220 15.51 -24.20 29.11
N ILE A 221 14.90 -24.24 27.92
CA ILE A 221 14.83 -23.06 27.03
C ILE A 221 13.95 -21.95 27.63
N ILE A 222 12.86 -22.31 28.31
CA ILE A 222 11.94 -21.33 28.93
C ILE A 222 12.60 -20.65 30.14
N GLU A 223 13.43 -21.37 30.90
CA GLU A 223 14.18 -20.80 32.02
C GLU A 223 15.24 -19.77 31.57
N GLU A 224 15.77 -19.89 30.35
CA GLU A 224 16.76 -18.96 29.77
C GLU A 224 16.14 -17.72 29.10
N LEU A 225 14.81 -17.66 28.98
CA LEU A 225 14.07 -16.53 28.37
C LEU A 225 13.82 -15.40 29.38
#